data_2e7f34e4d00f8cdd4e42375f61c0238a
#
_entry.id   2e7f34e4d00f8cdd4e42375f61c0238a
#
_cell.length_a   1.000
_cell.length_b   1.000
_cell.length_c   1.000
_cell.angle_alpha   90.00
_cell.angle_beta   90.00
_cell.angle_gamma   90.00
#
_symmetry.space_group_name_H-M   'P 1'
#
loop_
_entity.id
_entity.type
_entity.pdbx_description
1 polymer ?
#
loop_
_entity_poly.entity_id
_entity_poly.type
_entity_poly.pdbx_seq_one_letter_code
_entity_poly.pdbx_strand_id
1 'polypeptide(L)'
;MGSNSTKAWIEAALFAVLAIALAYVAMPFGEYTIVFALLPLLFISLRRGILLGLVSGILTGLVLFALKGEGADVAADILNQAAPFVFVGIAGFFAKFTQRTLNNKRFPNAALNIVTASFFGTLVYFVWALISDIFLSEEAVPAGVSAFAHFLPGQALSFAATFAVSAVVLVLIAKFAPKAYIPKGSRFLSRNEKSKLLND
;
A
#
# COMPACT_ATOMS: atom_id res chain seq x y z
N MET A 1 18.02 -16.86 -13.35
CA MET A 1 16.76 -16.11 -13.09
C MET A 1 16.23 -15.64 -14.43
N GLY A 2 14.95 -15.96 -14.76
CA GLY A 2 14.41 -15.59 -16.07
C GLY A 2 14.13 -14.07 -16.16
N SER A 3 14.25 -13.49 -17.35
CA SER A 3 14.01 -12.07 -17.67
C SER A 3 12.74 -11.46 -17.01
N ASN A 4 11.70 -12.27 -16.84
CA ASN A 4 10.45 -11.82 -16.19
C ASN A 4 10.59 -11.62 -14.67
N SER A 5 11.48 -12.34 -14.00
CA SER A 5 11.77 -12.17 -12.58
C SER A 5 12.51 -10.85 -12.34
N THR A 6 13.54 -10.57 -13.11
CA THR A 6 14.31 -9.32 -13.00
C THR A 6 13.41 -8.09 -13.22
N LYS A 7 12.54 -8.12 -14.25
CA LYS A 7 11.57 -7.05 -14.49
C LYS A 7 10.63 -6.80 -13.30
N ALA A 8 10.21 -7.89 -12.62
CA ALA A 8 9.32 -7.77 -11.48
C ALA A 8 9.98 -7.08 -10.27
N TRP A 9 11.28 -7.35 -10.03
CA TRP A 9 12.07 -6.68 -8.99
C TRP A 9 12.32 -5.21 -9.31
N ILE A 10 12.62 -4.90 -10.59
CA ILE A 10 12.77 -3.50 -11.04
C ILE A 10 11.46 -2.73 -10.85
N GLU A 11 10.32 -3.32 -11.23
CA GLU A 11 9.02 -2.68 -10.99
C GLU A 11 8.78 -2.43 -9.49
N ALA A 12 9.09 -3.40 -8.63
CA ALA A 12 8.94 -3.24 -7.18
C ALA A 12 9.79 -2.07 -6.64
N ALA A 13 11.03 -1.94 -7.10
CA ALA A 13 11.90 -0.82 -6.75
C ALA A 13 11.37 0.52 -7.27
N LEU A 14 10.90 0.58 -8.52
CA LEU A 14 10.32 1.82 -9.10
C LEU A 14 9.07 2.27 -8.34
N PHE A 15 8.21 1.35 -7.94
CA PHE A 15 7.03 1.69 -7.14
C PHE A 15 7.40 2.10 -5.71
N ALA A 16 8.48 1.57 -5.14
CA ALA A 16 9.02 2.06 -3.87
C ALA A 16 9.53 3.50 -3.99
N VAL A 17 10.28 3.84 -5.05
CA VAL A 17 10.72 5.21 -5.33
C VAL A 17 9.53 6.16 -5.48
N LEU A 18 8.48 5.74 -6.19
CA LEU A 18 7.26 6.54 -6.32
C LEU A 18 6.56 6.71 -4.96
N ALA A 19 6.52 5.69 -4.13
CA ALA A 19 5.96 5.78 -2.78
C ALA A 19 6.75 6.75 -1.90
N ILE A 20 8.09 6.73 -1.97
CA ILE A 20 8.96 7.67 -1.27
C ILE A 20 8.65 9.11 -1.71
N ALA A 21 8.58 9.36 -3.02
CA ALA A 21 8.25 10.68 -3.55
C ALA A 21 6.88 11.17 -3.05
N LEU A 22 5.86 10.29 -3.07
CA LEU A 22 4.51 10.62 -2.59
C LEU A 22 4.41 10.75 -1.07
N ALA A 23 5.34 10.19 -0.30
CA ALA A 23 5.39 10.40 1.14
C ALA A 23 5.69 11.87 1.53
N TYR A 24 6.30 12.64 0.62
CA TYR A 24 6.50 14.08 0.80
C TYR A 24 5.30 14.93 0.34
N VAL A 25 4.32 14.33 -0.33
CA VAL A 25 3.09 14.97 -0.78
C VAL A 25 1.93 14.66 0.18
N ALA A 26 2.22 14.19 1.40
CA ALA A 26 1.20 13.99 2.42
C ALA A 26 0.44 15.30 2.64
N MET A 27 -0.89 15.22 2.59
CA MET A 27 -1.75 16.40 2.79
C MET A 27 -2.36 16.33 4.20
N PRO A 28 -1.92 17.20 5.11
CA PRO A 28 -2.58 17.35 6.41
C PRO A 28 -3.88 18.15 6.22
N PHE A 29 -4.96 17.65 6.81
CA PHE A 29 -6.27 18.30 6.87
C PHE A 29 -6.71 18.39 8.33
N GLY A 30 -6.20 19.39 9.07
CA GLY A 30 -6.45 19.49 10.50
C GLY A 30 -5.83 18.31 11.25
N GLU A 31 -6.68 17.49 11.87
CA GLU A 31 -6.24 16.35 12.70
C GLU A 31 -6.00 15.04 11.91
N TYR A 32 -6.15 15.03 10.59
CA TYR A 32 -5.94 13.83 9.79
C TYR A 32 -5.03 14.08 8.59
N THR A 33 -4.41 13.01 8.12
CA THR A 33 -3.45 13.05 7.01
C THR A 33 -3.79 12.02 5.94
N ILE A 34 -3.79 12.42 4.67
CA ILE A 34 -3.90 11.49 3.55
C ILE A 34 -2.50 11.03 3.15
N VAL A 35 -2.26 9.71 3.26
CA VAL A 35 -0.95 9.09 2.97
C VAL A 35 -0.91 8.57 1.54
N PHE A 36 -0.52 9.42 0.59
CA PHE A 36 -0.45 9.05 -0.84
C PHE A 36 0.58 7.97 -1.16
N ALA A 37 1.60 7.79 -0.31
CA ALA A 37 2.59 6.73 -0.47
C ALA A 37 1.99 5.32 -0.52
N LEU A 38 0.79 5.12 0.04
CA LEU A 38 0.12 3.82 0.02
C LEU A 38 -0.40 3.44 -1.38
N LEU A 39 -0.71 4.41 -2.24
CA LEU A 39 -1.21 4.16 -3.61
C LEU A 39 -0.28 3.25 -4.44
N PRO A 40 1.01 3.61 -4.64
CA PRO A 40 1.92 2.77 -5.42
C PRO A 40 2.20 1.43 -4.74
N LEU A 41 2.23 1.37 -3.39
CA LEU A 41 2.44 0.12 -2.67
C LEU A 41 1.25 -0.85 -2.80
N LEU A 42 0.03 -0.35 -2.71
CA LEU A 42 -1.19 -1.12 -2.98
C LEU A 42 -1.24 -1.60 -4.43
N PHE A 43 -0.90 -0.72 -5.37
CA PHE A 43 -0.89 -1.05 -6.80
C PHE A 43 0.11 -2.17 -7.13
N ILE A 44 1.38 -2.05 -6.68
CA ILE A 44 2.40 -3.08 -6.95
C ILE A 44 2.04 -4.41 -6.28
N SER A 45 1.42 -4.37 -5.09
CA SER A 45 0.92 -5.55 -4.38
C SER A 45 -0.16 -6.26 -5.20
N LEU A 46 -1.13 -5.54 -5.76
CA LEU A 46 -2.17 -6.09 -6.64
C LEU A 46 -1.61 -6.59 -7.99
N ARG A 47 -0.56 -5.94 -8.49
CA ARG A 47 0.07 -6.29 -9.77
C ARG A 47 1.02 -7.47 -9.67
N ARG A 48 1.83 -7.55 -8.61
CA ARG A 48 2.92 -8.54 -8.48
C ARG A 48 2.71 -9.53 -7.32
N GLY A 49 1.74 -9.27 -6.46
CA GLY A 49 1.42 -10.09 -5.30
C GLY A 49 2.19 -9.69 -4.05
N ILE A 50 1.91 -10.42 -2.97
CA ILE A 50 2.33 -10.10 -1.62
C ILE A 50 3.85 -9.93 -1.47
N LEU A 51 4.67 -10.84 -2.02
CA LEU A 51 6.11 -10.80 -1.82
C LEU A 51 6.74 -9.49 -2.33
N LEU A 52 6.39 -9.07 -3.55
CA LEU A 52 6.92 -7.83 -4.12
C LEU A 52 6.27 -6.58 -3.52
N GLY A 53 5.03 -6.70 -3.02
CA GLY A 53 4.41 -5.65 -2.20
C GLY A 53 5.16 -5.42 -0.89
N LEU A 54 5.47 -6.50 -0.15
CA LEU A 54 6.27 -6.43 1.07
C LEU A 54 7.67 -5.83 0.81
N VAL A 55 8.35 -6.30 -0.24
CA VAL A 55 9.67 -5.77 -0.59
C VAL A 55 9.62 -4.29 -0.94
N SER A 56 8.63 -3.85 -1.73
CA SER A 56 8.44 -2.41 -2.02
C SER A 56 8.20 -1.62 -0.73
N GLY A 57 7.40 -2.15 0.19
CA GLY A 57 7.16 -1.55 1.51
C GLY A 57 8.43 -1.45 2.34
N ILE A 58 9.24 -2.51 2.40
CA ILE A 58 10.54 -2.52 3.10
C ILE A 58 11.46 -1.44 2.51
N LEU A 59 11.61 -1.41 1.18
CA LEU A 59 12.45 -0.40 0.51
C LEU A 59 11.97 1.02 0.80
N THR A 60 10.65 1.25 0.71
CA THR A 60 10.05 2.56 1.03
C THR A 60 10.33 2.97 2.46
N GLY A 61 10.05 2.08 3.42
CA GLY A 61 10.22 2.35 4.83
C GLY A 61 11.67 2.60 5.22
N LEU A 62 12.61 1.76 4.75
CA LEU A 62 14.04 1.93 5.04
C LEU A 62 14.60 3.24 4.47
N VAL A 63 14.21 3.63 3.25
CA VAL A 63 14.67 4.89 2.68
C VAL A 63 14.06 6.08 3.41
N LEU A 64 12.77 6.04 3.78
CA LEU A 64 12.16 7.11 4.57
C LEU A 64 12.79 7.22 5.96
N PHE A 65 13.09 6.10 6.61
CA PHE A 65 13.86 6.08 7.85
C PHE A 65 15.23 6.74 7.67
N ALA A 66 15.97 6.39 6.62
CA ALA A 66 17.29 6.99 6.36
C ALA A 66 17.24 8.49 6.07
N LEU A 67 16.10 8.99 5.52
CA LEU A 67 15.93 10.40 5.16
C LEU A 67 15.32 11.27 6.28
N LYS A 68 14.54 10.67 7.18
CA LYS A 68 13.74 11.37 8.20
C LYS A 68 14.05 10.95 9.63
N GLY A 69 14.81 9.87 9.84
CA GLY A 69 15.17 9.38 11.17
C GLY A 69 16.00 10.41 11.91
N GLU A 70 15.58 10.76 13.11
CA GLU A 70 16.27 11.76 13.95
C GLU A 70 17.44 11.16 14.75
N GLY A 71 17.58 9.83 14.74
CA GLY A 71 18.74 9.09 15.27
C GLY A 71 18.82 8.99 16.79
N ALA A 72 17.86 9.51 17.52
CA ALA A 72 17.87 9.44 18.99
C ALA A 72 17.58 8.01 19.49
N ASP A 73 16.62 7.33 18.90
CA ASP A 73 16.32 5.90 19.09
C ASP A 73 16.04 5.21 17.76
N VAL A 74 17.06 4.57 17.22
CA VAL A 74 17.01 3.87 15.92
C VAL A 74 15.91 2.81 15.87
N ALA A 75 15.67 2.09 16.98
CA ALA A 75 14.65 1.05 17.02
C ALA A 75 13.24 1.65 16.98
N ALA A 76 12.98 2.70 17.74
CA ALA A 76 11.72 3.43 17.72
C ALA A 76 11.46 4.05 16.34
N ASP A 77 12.46 4.68 15.73
CA ASP A 77 12.37 5.28 14.40
C ASP A 77 12.06 4.25 13.31
N ILE A 78 12.69 3.06 13.33
CA ILE A 78 12.37 1.98 12.39
C ILE A 78 10.92 1.51 12.58
N LEU A 79 10.50 1.30 13.81
CA LEU A 79 9.15 0.84 14.11
C LEU A 79 8.09 1.87 13.73
N ASN A 80 8.36 3.14 13.91
CA ASN A 80 7.43 4.23 13.61
C ASN A 80 7.40 4.57 12.12
N GLN A 81 8.56 4.72 11.48
CA GLN A 81 8.65 5.23 10.11
C GLN A 81 8.71 4.13 9.04
N ALA A 82 9.36 2.98 9.31
CA ALA A 82 9.57 1.95 8.29
C ALA A 82 8.52 0.84 8.35
N ALA A 83 8.21 0.32 9.53
CA ALA A 83 7.38 -0.86 9.69
C ALA A 83 5.96 -0.71 9.10
N PRO A 84 5.24 0.43 9.21
CA PRO A 84 3.88 0.55 8.67
C PRO A 84 3.80 0.26 7.18
N PHE A 85 4.80 0.71 6.39
CA PHE A 85 4.81 0.51 4.94
C PHE A 85 5.00 -0.95 4.53
N VAL A 86 5.70 -1.74 5.33
CA VAL A 86 5.94 -3.16 5.04
C VAL A 86 4.63 -3.92 4.94
N PHE A 87 3.73 -3.71 5.89
CA PHE A 87 2.49 -4.47 5.99
C PHE A 87 1.47 -4.15 4.89
N VAL A 88 1.61 -3.03 4.17
CA VAL A 88 0.75 -2.69 3.02
C VAL A 88 0.79 -3.79 1.94
N GLY A 89 1.89 -4.54 1.85
CA GLY A 89 2.06 -5.67 0.94
C GLY A 89 1.00 -6.78 1.08
N ILE A 90 0.29 -6.85 2.22
CA ILE A 90 -0.83 -7.79 2.45
C ILE A 90 -1.94 -7.66 1.39
N ALA A 91 -2.14 -6.47 0.82
CA ALA A 91 -3.05 -6.25 -0.30
C ALA A 91 -2.79 -7.21 -1.48
N GLY A 92 -1.57 -7.73 -1.60
CA GLY A 92 -1.16 -8.70 -2.61
C GLY A 92 -1.84 -10.07 -2.53
N PHE A 93 -2.51 -10.42 -1.43
CA PHE A 93 -3.36 -11.61 -1.36
C PHE A 93 -4.49 -11.56 -2.40
N PHE A 94 -4.97 -10.37 -2.72
CA PHE A 94 -6.04 -10.14 -3.69
C PHE A 94 -5.56 -10.08 -5.15
N ALA A 95 -4.25 -10.12 -5.40
CA ALA A 95 -3.66 -10.00 -6.74
C ALA A 95 -4.20 -11.05 -7.73
N LYS A 96 -4.30 -12.31 -7.30
CA LYS A 96 -4.83 -13.41 -8.12
C LYS A 96 -6.27 -13.16 -8.53
N PHE A 97 -7.12 -12.78 -7.60
CA PHE A 97 -8.54 -12.56 -7.85
C PHE A 97 -8.75 -11.32 -8.73
N THR A 98 -8.06 -10.23 -8.44
CA THR A 98 -8.11 -9.00 -9.23
C THR A 98 -7.70 -9.24 -10.68
N GLN A 99 -6.57 -9.90 -10.91
CA GLN A 99 -6.08 -10.14 -12.26
C GLN A 99 -6.97 -11.08 -13.05
N ARG A 100 -7.51 -12.14 -12.43
CA ARG A 100 -8.44 -13.06 -13.09
C ARG A 100 -9.76 -12.40 -13.45
N THR A 101 -10.33 -11.61 -12.56
CA THR A 101 -11.60 -10.91 -12.83
C THR A 101 -11.45 -9.85 -13.91
N LEU A 102 -10.32 -9.09 -13.92
CA LEU A 102 -9.99 -8.15 -15.00
C LEU A 102 -9.79 -8.87 -16.34
N ASN A 103 -9.02 -9.97 -16.36
CA ASN A 103 -8.78 -10.75 -17.58
C ASN A 103 -10.07 -11.34 -18.14
N ASN A 104 -11.04 -11.67 -17.30
CA ASN A 104 -12.35 -12.17 -17.70
C ASN A 104 -13.38 -11.04 -17.99
N LYS A 105 -12.93 -9.79 -18.06
CA LYS A 105 -13.76 -8.59 -18.30
C LYS A 105 -14.90 -8.42 -17.27
N ARG A 106 -14.75 -8.97 -16.04
CA ARG A 106 -15.71 -8.86 -14.93
C ARG A 106 -15.34 -7.69 -14.02
N PHE A 107 -15.54 -6.48 -14.52
CA PHE A 107 -15.12 -5.25 -13.81
C PHE A 107 -15.73 -5.09 -12.41
N PRO A 108 -17.04 -5.34 -12.15
CA PRO A 108 -17.58 -5.18 -10.79
C PRO A 108 -16.86 -6.05 -9.75
N ASN A 109 -16.55 -7.31 -10.10
CA ASN A 109 -15.83 -8.20 -9.20
C ASN A 109 -14.36 -7.76 -9.01
N ALA A 110 -13.74 -7.23 -10.07
CA ALA A 110 -12.39 -6.68 -9.96
C ALA A 110 -12.36 -5.44 -9.07
N ALA A 111 -13.33 -4.54 -9.21
CA ALA A 111 -13.48 -3.37 -8.35
C ALA A 111 -13.66 -3.78 -6.89
N LEU A 112 -14.51 -4.75 -6.59
CA LEU A 112 -14.69 -5.28 -5.25
C LEU A 112 -13.36 -5.81 -4.66
N ASN A 113 -12.62 -6.61 -5.42
CA ASN A 113 -11.32 -7.14 -4.99
C ASN A 113 -10.31 -6.02 -4.70
N ILE A 114 -10.29 -4.96 -5.53
CA ILE A 114 -9.40 -3.80 -5.37
C ILE A 114 -9.79 -3.01 -4.11
N VAL A 115 -11.07 -2.74 -3.93
CA VAL A 115 -11.57 -2.03 -2.73
C VAL A 115 -11.22 -2.81 -1.46
N THR A 116 -11.47 -4.13 -1.45
CA THR A 116 -11.14 -5.00 -0.31
C THR A 116 -9.63 -5.03 -0.04
N ALA A 117 -8.80 -5.13 -1.08
CA ALA A 117 -7.35 -5.08 -0.96
C ALA A 117 -6.86 -3.74 -0.41
N SER A 118 -7.43 -2.63 -0.90
CA SER A 118 -7.13 -1.28 -0.42
C SER A 118 -7.54 -1.12 1.05
N PHE A 119 -8.71 -1.64 1.43
CA PHE A 119 -9.17 -1.61 2.81
C PHE A 119 -8.18 -2.31 3.74
N PHE A 120 -7.84 -3.57 3.49
CA PHE A 120 -6.94 -4.30 4.37
C PHE A 120 -5.51 -3.75 4.37
N GLY A 121 -4.96 -3.38 3.20
CA GLY A 121 -3.63 -2.81 3.12
C GLY A 121 -3.52 -1.47 3.86
N THR A 122 -4.51 -0.60 3.74
CA THR A 122 -4.57 0.67 4.45
C THR A 122 -4.85 0.46 5.94
N LEU A 123 -5.76 -0.46 6.30
CA LEU A 123 -6.09 -0.78 7.69
C LEU A 123 -4.86 -1.20 8.48
N VAL A 124 -4.07 -2.13 7.93
CA VAL A 124 -2.87 -2.63 8.63
C VAL A 124 -1.83 -1.52 8.82
N TYR A 125 -1.68 -0.63 7.85
CA TYR A 125 -0.82 0.55 7.99
C TYR A 125 -1.27 1.42 9.18
N PHE A 126 -2.55 1.80 9.24
CA PHE A 126 -3.03 2.70 10.29
C PHE A 126 -3.19 2.04 11.66
N VAL A 127 -3.47 0.72 11.71
CA VAL A 127 -3.40 -0.03 12.98
C VAL A 127 -1.98 -0.01 13.53
N TRP A 128 -0.96 -0.20 12.68
CA TRP A 128 0.41 -0.11 13.12
C TRP A 128 0.78 1.32 13.54
N ALA A 129 0.37 2.34 12.78
CA ALA A 129 0.60 3.73 13.13
C ALA A 129 -0.02 4.08 14.50
N LEU A 130 -1.26 3.64 14.75
CA LEU A 130 -1.90 3.82 16.06
C LEU A 130 -1.12 3.14 17.20
N ILE A 131 -0.63 1.91 16.99
CA ILE A 131 0.21 1.21 17.97
C ILE A 131 1.49 2.01 18.21
N SER A 132 2.11 2.51 17.15
CA SER A 132 3.33 3.33 17.24
C SER A 132 3.10 4.61 18.03
N ASP A 133 2.01 5.33 17.74
CA ASP A 133 1.65 6.55 18.47
C ASP A 133 1.42 6.30 19.97
N ILE A 134 0.75 5.19 20.31
CA ILE A 134 0.47 4.85 21.73
C ILE A 134 1.74 4.55 22.51
N PHE A 135 2.71 3.88 21.90
CA PHE A 135 3.87 3.35 22.63
C PHE A 135 5.18 4.11 22.38
N LEU A 136 5.28 4.84 21.27
CA LEU A 136 6.53 5.47 20.83
C LEU A 136 6.42 6.99 20.63
N SER A 137 5.21 7.57 20.68
CA SER A 137 5.05 9.02 20.53
C SER A 137 5.54 9.77 21.76
N GLU A 138 6.27 10.86 21.52
CA GLU A 138 6.65 11.84 22.55
C GLU A 138 5.55 12.89 22.78
N GLU A 139 4.45 12.82 22.02
CA GLU A 139 3.34 13.76 22.15
C GLU A 139 2.65 13.61 23.51
N ALA A 140 2.49 14.73 24.21
CA ALA A 140 1.89 14.76 25.55
C ALA A 140 0.38 14.46 25.46
N VAL A 141 -0.04 13.36 26.08
CA VAL A 141 -1.45 13.01 26.21
C VAL A 141 -2.09 13.86 27.33
N PRO A 142 -3.24 14.50 27.06
CA PRO A 142 -3.93 15.30 28.08
C PRO A 142 -4.26 14.51 29.34
N ALA A 143 -4.18 15.18 30.50
CA ALA A 143 -4.47 14.53 31.78
C ALA A 143 -5.90 13.97 31.82
N GLY A 144 -6.04 12.71 32.25
CA GLY A 144 -7.33 12.01 32.31
C GLY A 144 -7.80 11.34 31.00
N VAL A 145 -7.06 11.47 29.89
CA VAL A 145 -7.34 10.81 28.64
C VAL A 145 -6.36 9.65 28.42
N SER A 146 -6.83 8.50 27.97
CA SER A 146 -5.91 7.41 27.60
C SER A 146 -5.25 7.71 26.23
N ALA A 147 -4.01 7.26 26.02
CA ALA A 147 -3.30 7.40 24.74
C ALA A 147 -4.14 6.85 23.57
N PHE A 148 -4.79 5.71 23.76
CA PHE A 148 -5.70 5.15 22.76
C PHE A 148 -6.82 6.11 22.37
N ALA A 149 -7.52 6.72 23.35
CA ALA A 149 -8.61 7.65 23.10
C ALA A 149 -8.13 8.97 22.47
N HIS A 150 -6.87 9.35 22.72
CA HIS A 150 -6.25 10.54 22.15
C HIS A 150 -5.92 10.34 20.66
N PHE A 151 -5.21 9.26 20.30
CA PHE A 151 -4.73 9.06 18.92
C PHE A 151 -5.74 8.41 17.98
N LEU A 152 -6.70 7.60 18.51
CA LEU A 152 -7.64 6.86 17.67
C LEU A 152 -8.44 7.73 16.68
N PRO A 153 -9.01 8.89 17.06
CA PRO A 153 -9.82 9.68 16.14
C PRO A 153 -9.02 10.17 14.92
N GLY A 154 -7.81 10.68 15.12
CA GLY A 154 -6.93 11.15 14.04
C GLY A 154 -6.53 10.00 13.11
N GLN A 155 -6.13 8.86 13.66
CA GLN A 155 -5.76 7.68 12.88
C GLN A 155 -6.96 7.07 12.14
N ALA A 156 -8.15 7.05 12.74
CA ALA A 156 -9.37 6.56 12.10
C ALA A 156 -9.81 7.45 10.92
N LEU A 157 -9.74 8.76 11.07
CA LEU A 157 -10.04 9.72 10.00
C LEU A 157 -9.00 9.62 8.86
N SER A 158 -7.71 9.53 9.22
CA SER A 158 -6.62 9.36 8.25
C SER A 158 -6.77 8.05 7.47
N PHE A 159 -7.13 6.95 8.15
CA PHE A 159 -7.46 5.68 7.51
C PHE A 159 -8.62 5.84 6.52
N ALA A 160 -9.75 6.41 6.96
CA ALA A 160 -10.95 6.54 6.12
C ALA A 160 -10.66 7.37 4.87
N ALA A 161 -9.98 8.51 5.01
CA ALA A 161 -9.63 9.39 3.91
C ALA A 161 -8.63 8.73 2.94
N THR A 162 -7.55 8.14 3.47
CA THR A 162 -6.53 7.46 2.65
C THR A 162 -7.11 6.24 1.93
N PHE A 163 -7.93 5.43 2.61
CA PHE A 163 -8.63 4.31 2.01
C PHE A 163 -9.56 4.76 0.87
N ALA A 164 -10.39 5.77 1.09
CA ALA A 164 -11.32 6.26 0.09
C ALA A 164 -10.60 6.74 -1.17
N VAL A 165 -9.56 7.58 -1.01
CA VAL A 165 -8.74 8.07 -2.13
C VAL A 165 -8.06 6.91 -2.85
N SER A 166 -7.43 5.99 -2.11
CA SER A 166 -6.73 4.85 -2.69
C SER A 166 -7.67 3.92 -3.46
N ALA A 167 -8.82 3.58 -2.89
CA ALA A 167 -9.81 2.72 -3.53
C ALA A 167 -10.34 3.35 -4.82
N VAL A 168 -10.70 4.64 -4.80
CA VAL A 168 -11.19 5.35 -5.99
C VAL A 168 -10.14 5.38 -7.09
N VAL A 169 -8.91 5.81 -6.78
CA VAL A 169 -7.83 5.91 -7.77
C VAL A 169 -7.51 4.54 -8.37
N LEU A 170 -7.37 3.50 -7.54
CA LEU A 170 -7.04 2.16 -8.02
C LEU A 170 -8.18 1.54 -8.85
N VAL A 171 -9.44 1.77 -8.49
CA VAL A 171 -10.59 1.32 -9.30
C VAL A 171 -10.65 2.07 -10.64
N LEU A 172 -10.35 3.37 -10.66
CA LEU A 172 -10.27 4.14 -11.91
C LEU A 172 -9.16 3.62 -12.83
N ILE A 173 -7.97 3.32 -12.28
CA ILE A 173 -6.89 2.67 -13.05
C ILE A 173 -7.37 1.34 -13.63
N ALA A 174 -8.08 0.51 -12.86
CA ALA A 174 -8.61 -0.76 -13.33
C ALA A 174 -9.67 -0.59 -14.44
N LYS A 175 -10.45 0.49 -14.38
CA LYS A 175 -11.47 0.80 -15.39
C LYS A 175 -10.85 1.26 -16.70
N PHE A 176 -9.90 2.17 -16.66
CA PHE A 176 -9.33 2.81 -17.85
C PHE A 176 -8.07 2.11 -18.38
N ALA A 177 -7.32 1.43 -17.51
CA ALA A 177 -6.09 0.74 -17.85
C ALA A 177 -6.00 -0.65 -17.20
N PRO A 178 -6.94 -1.58 -17.46
CA PRO A 178 -6.95 -2.90 -16.80
C PRO A 178 -5.66 -3.71 -17.06
N LYS A 179 -5.02 -3.51 -18.21
CA LYS A 179 -3.72 -4.13 -18.56
C LYS A 179 -2.60 -3.72 -17.61
N ALA A 180 -2.72 -2.58 -16.92
CA ALA A 180 -1.74 -2.14 -15.92
C ALA A 180 -1.64 -3.09 -14.72
N TYR A 181 -2.72 -3.77 -14.35
CA TYR A 181 -2.72 -4.76 -13.28
C TYR A 181 -2.16 -6.12 -13.70
N ILE A 182 -2.12 -6.42 -15.01
CA ILE A 182 -1.75 -7.74 -15.53
C ILE A 182 -0.39 -7.67 -16.21
N PRO A 183 0.71 -8.01 -15.50
CA PRO A 183 2.03 -8.01 -16.10
C PRO A 183 2.19 -9.11 -17.14
N LYS A 184 3.00 -8.86 -18.17
CA LYS A 184 3.40 -9.92 -19.11
C LYS A 184 4.04 -11.07 -18.33
N GLY A 185 3.50 -12.29 -18.50
CA GLY A 185 3.97 -13.47 -17.76
C GLY A 185 3.46 -13.54 -16.31
N SER A 186 2.29 -12.95 -16.02
CA SER A 186 1.67 -13.09 -14.69
C SER A 186 1.64 -14.55 -14.23
N ARG A 187 2.04 -14.81 -12.98
CA ARG A 187 1.96 -16.12 -12.34
C ARG A 187 0.54 -16.49 -11.89
N PHE A 188 -0.36 -15.53 -11.88
CA PHE A 188 -1.72 -15.70 -11.37
C PHE A 188 -2.72 -16.12 -12.45
N LEU A 189 -2.33 -16.02 -13.73
CA LEU A 189 -3.12 -16.44 -14.88
C LEU A 189 -2.57 -17.74 -15.45
N SER A 190 -3.45 -18.68 -15.76
CA SER A 190 -3.10 -19.90 -16.49
C SER A 190 -2.70 -19.60 -17.94
N ARG A 191 -2.06 -20.57 -18.60
CA ARG A 191 -1.62 -20.39 -19.98
C ARG A 191 -2.77 -20.09 -20.94
N ASN A 192 -3.95 -20.67 -20.71
CA ASN A 192 -5.15 -20.46 -21.51
C ASN A 192 -5.86 -19.13 -21.17
N GLU A 193 -5.66 -18.59 -19.95
CA GLU A 193 -6.22 -17.30 -19.55
C GLU A 193 -5.41 -16.11 -20.05
N LYS A 194 -4.11 -16.30 -20.35
CA LYS A 194 -3.20 -15.22 -20.78
C LYS A 194 -3.55 -14.63 -22.15
N SER A 195 -4.38 -15.31 -22.94
CA SER A 195 -4.68 -14.89 -24.30
C SER A 195 -5.81 -13.87 -24.43
N LYS A 196 -6.69 -13.74 -23.42
CA LYS A 196 -7.95 -12.98 -23.59
C LYS A 196 -7.82 -11.46 -23.52
N LEU A 197 -6.94 -10.93 -22.69
CA LEU A 197 -6.79 -9.48 -22.49
C LEU A 197 -5.49 -8.94 -23.09
N LEU A 198 -4.52 -9.81 -23.35
CA LEU A 198 -3.22 -9.44 -23.88
C LEU A 198 -3.16 -9.48 -25.42
N ASN A 199 -4.17 -10.07 -26.06
CA ASN A 199 -4.27 -10.19 -27.52
C ASN A 199 -5.29 -9.20 -28.15
N ASP A 200 -6.03 -8.44 -27.35
CA ASP A 200 -6.80 -7.27 -27.76
C ASP A 200 -5.93 -6.00 -27.57
#